data_fc9959c9fd788b46a3d9f805074a0c70
#
_entry.id   fc9959c9fd788b46a3d9f805074a0c70
#
_cell.length_a   1.000
_cell.length_b   1.000
_cell.length_c   1.000
_cell.angle_alpha   90.00
_cell.angle_beta   90.00
_cell.angle_gamma   90.00
#
_symmetry.space_group_name_H-M   'P 1'
#
loop_
_entity.id
_entity.type
_entity.pdbx_description
1 polymer ?
#
loop_
_entity_poly.entity_id
_entity_poly.type
_entity_poly.pdbx_seq_one_letter_code
_entity_poly.pdbx_strand_id
1 'polypeptide(L)'
;MILRPTISRRALLQWSGKGIVLAPFAPVLQRFTDASLSASILPQSNLYDGTDDQLLDEIQRGSFRFFWNETNPKTGQIKDRALLNGNDKRTMSSTAATGFGLTGLCIADAREFGNRAEIKERVRATLRFLWNDLPHVHGFFYHFVDMNTGKRWERAELSSIDTSLLLCGVLTARQYFKDAEIQDLAAKIYRRVDWPWMLNGGQTFSMGWHPESGFLKARWEHYCELMMIYLLAIGSPTHPVPPETWKAWKRPTITYQGITFISGDDPIFTHQYSQAWFDFRKKKDAYADYFENSALASKAHKLFCLSLHDKFPDYSEDLWGISASDYVKGYTAWGGPPPQGPIDGTVVPCATAGSLPFLFNDCVRVLRTIRGKYAEKTWGKYSFVDAFNPLIQWYDPDVLGIDLGITMVMAENHRTGIVWKTFMKNPEARTAMDLAGFKPV
;
A
#
# COMPACT_ATOMS: atom_id res chain seq x y z
N MET A 1 -19.65 -21.47 10.23
CA MET A 1 -18.51 -20.93 9.44
C MET A 1 -19.11 -20.00 8.42
N ILE A 2 -19.20 -18.70 8.75
CA ILE A 2 -19.83 -17.70 7.88
C ILE A 2 -18.73 -17.22 6.93
N LEU A 3 -18.83 -17.59 5.66
CA LEU A 3 -18.01 -17.02 4.59
C LEU A 3 -18.35 -15.53 4.50
N ARG A 4 -17.46 -14.67 4.97
CA ARG A 4 -17.57 -13.22 4.75
C ARG A 4 -17.34 -12.95 3.26
N PRO A 5 -18.21 -12.20 2.57
CA PRO A 5 -17.99 -11.87 1.17
C PRO A 5 -16.72 -11.02 1.06
N THR A 6 -15.77 -11.46 0.25
CA THR A 6 -14.59 -10.71 -0.12
C THR A 6 -15.01 -9.53 -1.02
N ILE A 7 -15.24 -8.38 -0.43
CA ILE A 7 -15.48 -7.15 -1.17
C ILE A 7 -14.10 -6.60 -1.56
N SER A 8 -13.84 -6.44 -2.86
CA SER A 8 -12.57 -5.85 -3.32
C SER A 8 -12.48 -4.38 -2.87
N ARG A 9 -11.27 -3.89 -2.59
CA ARG A 9 -10.99 -2.46 -2.30
C ARG A 9 -11.71 -1.51 -3.26
N ARG A 10 -11.94 -1.93 -4.50
CA ARG A 10 -12.59 -1.16 -5.56
C ARG A 10 -14.10 -1.11 -5.49
N ALA A 11 -14.76 -2.16 -5.02
CA ALA A 11 -16.21 -2.13 -4.83
C ALA A 11 -16.61 -1.10 -3.77
N LEU A 12 -15.73 -0.82 -2.80
CA LEU A 12 -15.94 0.20 -1.76
C LEU A 12 -15.69 1.62 -2.26
N LEU A 13 -14.70 1.86 -3.11
CA LEU A 13 -14.44 3.18 -3.70
C LEU A 13 -15.56 3.64 -4.65
N GLN A 14 -16.35 2.73 -5.20
CA GLN A 14 -17.49 3.05 -6.05
C GLN A 14 -18.74 3.52 -5.28
N TRP A 15 -18.79 3.30 -3.97
CA TRP A 15 -19.95 3.66 -3.13
C TRP A 15 -19.88 5.06 -2.51
N SER A 16 -18.70 5.68 -2.44
CA SER A 16 -18.50 7.01 -1.86
C SER A 16 -19.00 8.19 -2.70
N GLY A 17 -19.51 7.94 -3.90
CA GLY A 17 -19.98 8.96 -4.85
C GLY A 17 -21.39 9.51 -4.65
N LYS A 18 -22.10 9.22 -3.56
CA LYS A 18 -23.44 9.78 -3.28
C LYS A 18 -23.38 10.72 -2.09
N GLY A 19 -23.44 12.03 -2.40
CA GLY A 19 -23.37 13.12 -1.45
C GLY A 19 -24.36 13.03 -0.30
N ILE A 20 -23.85 13.22 0.91
CA ILE A 20 -24.62 13.50 2.12
C ILE A 20 -24.66 15.02 2.31
N VAL A 21 -25.86 15.57 2.33
CA VAL A 21 -26.11 16.98 2.62
C VAL A 21 -25.78 17.24 4.09
N LEU A 22 -24.80 18.09 4.34
CA LEU A 22 -24.44 18.56 5.69
C LEU A 22 -25.30 19.76 6.06
N ALA A 23 -26.02 19.69 7.20
CA ALA A 23 -26.61 20.81 7.85
C ALA A 23 -25.53 21.66 8.57
N PRO A 24 -25.70 23.02 8.66
CA PRO A 24 -24.65 23.88 9.18
C PRO A 24 -24.66 23.87 10.72
N PHE A 25 -23.50 23.61 11.33
CA PHE A 25 -23.26 23.86 12.75
C PHE A 25 -22.65 25.25 12.94
N ALA A 26 -23.28 26.04 13.83
CA ALA A 26 -22.78 27.33 14.26
C ALA A 26 -21.61 27.18 15.26
N PRO A 27 -20.64 28.10 15.28
CA PRO A 27 -19.49 28.00 16.19
C PRO A 27 -19.85 28.56 17.56
N VAL A 28 -19.65 27.77 18.62
CA VAL A 28 -19.60 28.22 20.01
C VAL A 28 -18.16 28.53 20.36
N LEU A 29 -17.83 29.80 20.51
CA LEU A 29 -16.55 30.27 21.06
C LEU A 29 -16.57 30.10 22.59
N GLN A 30 -15.80 29.17 23.11
CA GLN A 30 -15.52 29.05 24.54
C GLN A 30 -14.04 29.31 24.81
N ARG A 31 -13.77 30.30 25.66
CA ARG A 31 -12.44 30.74 26.12
C ARG A 31 -11.79 29.62 26.93
N PHE A 32 -10.62 29.19 26.53
CA PHE A 32 -9.76 28.32 27.35
C PHE A 32 -8.86 29.18 28.24
N THR A 33 -9.03 29.04 29.55
CA THR A 33 -8.09 29.48 30.57
C THR A 33 -7.01 28.40 30.73
N ASP A 34 -5.76 28.84 30.90
CA ASP A 34 -4.59 28.02 31.10
C ASP A 34 -4.80 26.97 32.21
N ALA A 35 -4.85 25.70 31.83
CA ALA A 35 -4.64 24.57 32.74
C ALA A 35 -3.32 23.90 32.33
N SER A 36 -2.36 23.97 33.23
CA SER A 36 -1.08 23.25 33.11
C SER A 36 -1.33 21.76 32.85
N LEU A 37 -1.03 21.31 31.63
CA LEU A 37 -1.01 19.89 31.27
C LEU A 37 0.11 19.20 32.03
N SER A 38 -0.23 18.55 33.14
CA SER A 38 0.59 17.50 33.73
C SER A 38 0.63 16.35 32.73
N ALA A 39 1.75 16.16 32.04
CA ALA A 39 1.99 14.97 31.27
C ALA A 39 1.88 13.76 32.20
N SER A 40 0.84 12.96 32.04
CA SER A 40 0.71 11.68 32.73
C SER A 40 1.86 10.79 32.23
N ILE A 41 2.88 10.63 33.06
CA ILE A 41 3.96 9.66 32.87
C ILE A 41 3.30 8.28 32.95
N LEU A 42 3.05 7.66 31.80
CA LEU A 42 2.67 6.24 31.73
C LEU A 42 3.75 5.41 32.44
N PRO A 43 3.37 4.36 33.17
CA PRO A 43 4.37 3.50 33.82
C PRO A 43 5.30 2.94 32.74
N GLN A 44 6.61 3.12 32.91
CA GLN A 44 7.66 2.73 31.94
C GLN A 44 7.64 1.24 31.55
N SER A 45 6.89 0.39 32.26
CA SER A 45 6.84 -1.06 32.08
C SER A 45 6.13 -1.55 30.80
N ASN A 46 5.45 -0.67 30.03
CA ASN A 46 4.68 -1.06 28.84
C ASN A 46 5.17 -0.40 27.55
N LEU A 47 6.35 0.22 27.55
CA LEU A 47 6.94 0.79 26.34
C LEU A 47 7.92 -0.21 25.71
N TYR A 48 7.98 -0.23 24.37
CA TYR A 48 9.03 -0.97 23.66
C TYR A 48 10.41 -0.37 24.02
N ASP A 49 11.32 -1.19 24.55
CA ASP A 49 12.62 -0.78 25.09
C ASP A 49 13.77 -0.80 24.06
N GLY A 50 13.56 -1.42 22.89
CA GLY A 50 14.51 -1.43 21.79
C GLY A 50 14.68 -0.08 21.08
N THR A 51 15.73 0.05 20.28
CA THR A 51 15.92 1.22 19.40
C THR A 51 14.90 1.21 18.24
N ASP A 52 14.75 2.36 17.56
CA ASP A 52 13.89 2.44 16.38
C ASP A 52 14.35 1.50 15.26
N ASP A 53 15.68 1.38 15.06
CA ASP A 53 16.23 0.46 14.06
C ASP A 53 15.95 -1.02 14.41
N GLN A 54 16.01 -1.39 15.69
CA GLN A 54 15.60 -2.73 16.15
C GLN A 54 14.12 -2.98 15.92
N LEU A 55 13.25 -2.01 16.21
CA LEU A 55 11.82 -2.14 15.94
C LEU A 55 11.54 -2.34 14.44
N LEU A 56 12.16 -1.52 13.59
CA LEU A 56 12.00 -1.65 12.14
C LEU A 56 12.54 -2.98 11.61
N ASP A 57 13.64 -3.50 12.19
CA ASP A 57 14.17 -4.82 11.83
C ASP A 57 13.20 -5.95 12.23
N GLU A 58 12.63 -5.90 13.45
CA GLU A 58 11.60 -6.87 13.89
C GLU A 58 10.36 -6.85 12.96
N ILE A 59 9.87 -5.65 12.62
CA ILE A 59 8.74 -5.47 11.70
C ILE A 59 9.04 -6.08 10.33
N GLN A 60 10.20 -5.76 9.75
CA GLN A 60 10.59 -6.24 8.44
C GLN A 60 10.81 -7.76 8.42
N ARG A 61 11.40 -8.34 9.47
CA ARG A 61 11.54 -9.80 9.61
C ARG A 61 10.17 -10.49 9.73
N GLY A 62 9.24 -9.89 10.45
CA GLY A 62 7.87 -10.40 10.55
C GLY A 62 7.16 -10.38 9.20
N SER A 63 7.21 -9.26 8.49
CA SER A 63 6.65 -9.11 7.14
C SER A 63 7.30 -10.09 6.14
N PHE A 64 8.62 -10.26 6.19
CA PHE A 64 9.31 -11.26 5.37
C PHE A 64 8.82 -12.68 5.65
N ARG A 65 8.59 -13.04 6.92
CA ARG A 65 8.05 -14.37 7.25
C ARG A 65 6.71 -14.64 6.59
N PHE A 66 5.84 -13.63 6.46
CA PHE A 66 4.60 -13.77 5.69
C PHE A 66 4.90 -14.08 4.22
N PHE A 67 5.71 -13.26 3.57
CA PHE A 67 6.08 -13.42 2.16
C PHE A 67 6.83 -14.71 1.87
N TRP A 68 7.47 -15.28 2.86
CA TRP A 68 8.15 -16.58 2.75
C TRP A 68 7.24 -17.78 2.99
N ASN A 69 6.46 -17.74 4.08
CA ASN A 69 5.67 -18.87 4.55
C ASN A 69 4.31 -18.99 3.84
N GLU A 70 3.68 -17.87 3.50
CA GLU A 70 2.35 -17.83 2.89
C GLU A 70 2.43 -17.70 1.35
N THR A 71 3.52 -18.18 0.80
CA THR A 71 3.78 -18.29 -0.64
C THR A 71 3.78 -19.75 -1.06
N ASN A 72 3.13 -20.08 -2.17
CA ASN A 72 3.32 -21.37 -2.80
C ASN A 72 4.72 -21.44 -3.44
N PRO A 73 5.62 -22.35 -3.02
CA PRO A 73 7.00 -22.37 -3.51
C PRO A 73 7.13 -22.72 -4.99
N LYS A 74 6.13 -23.37 -5.60
CA LYS A 74 6.14 -23.74 -7.03
C LYS A 74 5.65 -22.62 -7.93
N THR A 75 4.61 -21.90 -7.52
CA THR A 75 3.99 -20.85 -8.32
C THR A 75 4.49 -19.45 -7.95
N GLY A 76 5.07 -19.29 -6.76
CA GLY A 76 5.46 -17.99 -6.22
C GLY A 76 4.28 -17.08 -5.88
N GLN A 77 3.04 -17.60 -5.99
CA GLN A 77 1.84 -16.82 -5.67
C GLN A 77 1.69 -16.67 -4.16
N ILE A 78 1.44 -15.44 -3.70
CA ILE A 78 1.38 -15.07 -2.29
C ILE A 78 -0.08 -14.87 -1.88
N LYS A 79 -0.47 -15.43 -0.74
CA LYS A 79 -1.82 -15.24 -0.20
C LYS A 79 -2.17 -13.76 -0.06
N ASP A 80 -3.44 -13.43 -0.27
CA ASP A 80 -3.99 -12.12 0.04
C ASP A 80 -3.83 -11.80 1.53
N ARG A 81 -4.20 -12.76 2.37
CA ARG A 81 -4.17 -12.67 3.84
C ARG A 81 -3.87 -14.00 4.48
N ALA A 82 -3.44 -13.96 5.72
CA ALA A 82 -3.28 -15.16 6.54
C ALA A 82 -3.56 -14.84 8.01
N LEU A 83 -3.84 -15.87 8.80
CA LEU A 83 -3.90 -15.72 10.25
C LEU A 83 -2.54 -15.25 10.79
N LEU A 84 -2.54 -14.24 11.64
CA LEU A 84 -1.34 -13.77 12.35
C LEU A 84 -0.62 -14.94 13.05
N ASN A 85 -1.42 -15.81 13.68
CA ASN A 85 -0.95 -17.00 14.40
C ASN A 85 -1.74 -18.22 13.93
N GLY A 86 -1.10 -19.40 13.99
CA GLY A 86 -1.73 -20.66 13.61
C GLY A 86 -1.48 -21.06 12.15
N ASN A 87 -2.29 -21.98 11.66
CA ASN A 87 -2.20 -22.59 10.34
C ASN A 87 -3.35 -22.09 9.46
N ASP A 88 -3.02 -21.39 8.40
CA ASP A 88 -4.00 -20.86 7.45
C ASP A 88 -4.12 -21.75 6.21
N LYS A 89 -5.35 -22.23 5.94
CA LYS A 89 -5.64 -23.12 4.81
C LYS A 89 -6.20 -22.39 3.58
N ARG A 90 -6.37 -21.06 3.63
CA ARG A 90 -6.86 -20.28 2.50
C ARG A 90 -5.85 -20.34 1.34
N THR A 91 -6.34 -20.33 0.12
CA THR A 91 -5.53 -20.42 -1.10
C THR A 91 -5.72 -19.23 -2.02
N MET A 92 -6.53 -18.25 -1.64
CA MET A 92 -6.69 -17.00 -2.38
C MET A 92 -5.37 -16.21 -2.34
N SER A 93 -4.80 -15.96 -3.49
CA SER A 93 -3.60 -15.17 -3.71
C SER A 93 -3.95 -13.80 -4.27
N SER A 94 -3.22 -12.77 -3.84
CA SER A 94 -3.30 -11.43 -4.40
C SER A 94 -2.13 -11.16 -5.35
N THR A 95 -2.45 -10.69 -6.54
CA THR A 95 -1.47 -10.25 -7.55
C THR A 95 -0.60 -9.11 -7.00
N ALA A 96 -1.21 -8.15 -6.28
CA ALA A 96 -0.48 -7.06 -5.62
C ALA A 96 0.43 -7.57 -4.49
N ALA A 97 -0.05 -8.47 -3.62
CA ALA A 97 0.77 -9.06 -2.56
C ALA A 97 1.98 -9.79 -3.14
N THR A 98 1.83 -10.46 -4.31
CA THR A 98 2.94 -11.10 -5.02
C THR A 98 3.98 -10.06 -5.49
N GLY A 99 3.56 -8.89 -5.94
CA GLY A 99 4.46 -7.78 -6.28
C GLY A 99 5.23 -7.23 -5.08
N PHE A 100 4.54 -6.98 -3.97
CA PHE A 100 5.19 -6.60 -2.71
C PHE A 100 6.16 -7.68 -2.23
N GLY A 101 5.78 -8.95 -2.34
CA GLY A 101 6.63 -10.06 -1.94
C GLY A 101 7.91 -10.20 -2.77
N LEU A 102 7.86 -9.97 -4.10
CA LEU A 102 9.07 -9.92 -4.93
C LEU A 102 10.03 -8.80 -4.46
N THR A 103 9.49 -7.64 -4.09
CA THR A 103 10.29 -6.55 -3.49
C THR A 103 10.79 -6.95 -2.10
N GLY A 104 9.92 -7.58 -1.28
CA GLY A 104 10.28 -8.08 0.04
C GLY A 104 11.40 -9.12 0.01
N LEU A 105 11.45 -9.98 -1.02
CA LEU A 105 12.55 -10.93 -1.23
C LEU A 105 13.87 -10.22 -1.55
N CYS A 106 13.84 -9.10 -2.27
CA CYS A 106 15.04 -8.28 -2.49
C CYS A 106 15.53 -7.63 -1.18
N ILE A 107 14.61 -7.13 -0.35
CA ILE A 107 14.92 -6.57 0.97
C ILE A 107 15.49 -7.67 1.87
N ALA A 108 14.86 -8.85 1.88
CA ALA A 108 15.29 -9.98 2.72
C ALA A 108 16.71 -10.47 2.36
N ASP A 109 17.06 -10.50 1.08
CA ASP A 109 18.43 -10.81 0.64
C ASP A 109 19.42 -9.73 1.07
N ALA A 110 19.07 -8.45 0.92
CA ALA A 110 19.90 -7.33 1.34
C ALA A 110 20.12 -7.25 2.84
N ARG A 111 19.15 -7.71 3.63
CA ARG A 111 19.16 -7.74 5.10
C ARG A 111 19.59 -9.08 5.69
N GLU A 112 19.91 -10.05 4.85
CA GLU A 112 20.30 -11.41 5.29
C GLU A 112 19.24 -12.09 6.18
N PHE A 113 17.94 -11.91 5.84
CA PHE A 113 16.84 -12.54 6.57
C PHE A 113 16.65 -14.02 6.22
N GLY A 114 17.26 -14.50 5.14
CA GLY A 114 17.16 -15.88 4.66
C GLY A 114 18.33 -16.27 3.78
N ASN A 115 18.33 -17.51 3.33
CA ASN A 115 19.37 -18.01 2.43
C ASN A 115 19.25 -17.37 1.04
N ARG A 116 20.31 -16.72 0.58
CA ARG A 116 20.38 -16.01 -0.71
C ARG A 116 20.02 -16.90 -1.90
N ALA A 117 20.50 -18.14 -1.93
CA ALA A 117 20.26 -19.05 -3.04
C ALA A 117 18.78 -19.45 -3.12
N GLU A 118 18.16 -19.73 -1.95
CA GLU A 118 16.74 -20.05 -1.85
C GLU A 118 15.85 -18.87 -2.22
N ILE A 119 16.19 -17.67 -1.74
CA ILE A 119 15.49 -16.42 -2.08
C ILE A 119 15.53 -16.20 -3.60
N LYS A 120 16.71 -16.32 -4.21
CA LYS A 120 16.87 -16.15 -5.65
C LYS A 120 16.08 -17.18 -6.45
N GLU A 121 16.06 -18.45 -6.01
CA GLU A 121 15.27 -19.49 -6.68
C GLU A 121 13.77 -19.25 -6.53
N ARG A 122 13.31 -18.75 -5.38
CA ARG A 122 11.91 -18.35 -5.18
C ARG A 122 11.51 -17.24 -6.17
N VAL A 123 12.37 -16.25 -6.39
CA VAL A 123 12.14 -15.19 -7.38
C VAL A 123 12.07 -15.78 -8.79
N ARG A 124 12.98 -16.69 -9.17
CA ARG A 124 12.92 -17.36 -10.48
C ARG A 124 11.62 -18.16 -10.67
N ALA A 125 11.24 -18.96 -9.68
CA ALA A 125 10.00 -19.75 -9.72
C ALA A 125 8.79 -18.86 -9.91
N THR A 126 8.71 -17.74 -9.18
CA THR A 126 7.64 -16.74 -9.33
C THR A 126 7.60 -16.17 -10.75
N LEU A 127 8.74 -15.72 -11.28
CA LEU A 127 8.80 -15.11 -12.63
C LEU A 127 8.50 -16.13 -13.74
N ARG A 128 8.97 -17.38 -13.60
CA ARG A 128 8.63 -18.47 -14.53
C ARG A 128 7.10 -18.69 -14.57
N PHE A 129 6.46 -18.77 -13.41
CA PHE A 129 5.02 -18.98 -13.33
C PHE A 129 4.24 -17.79 -13.91
N LEU A 130 4.64 -16.56 -13.60
CA LEU A 130 4.02 -15.33 -14.16
C LEU A 130 4.13 -15.28 -15.69
N TRP A 131 5.22 -15.78 -16.25
CA TRP A 131 5.44 -15.76 -17.69
C TRP A 131 4.72 -16.90 -18.41
N ASN A 132 4.85 -18.14 -17.92
CA ASN A 132 4.41 -19.33 -18.62
C ASN A 132 2.99 -19.76 -18.31
N ASP A 133 2.53 -19.59 -17.04
CA ASP A 133 1.39 -20.31 -16.53
C ASP A 133 0.27 -19.42 -15.99
N LEU A 134 0.59 -18.22 -15.46
CA LEU A 134 -0.44 -17.36 -14.87
C LEU A 134 -1.34 -16.75 -15.96
N PRO A 135 -2.67 -17.00 -15.92
CA PRO A 135 -3.61 -16.46 -16.89
C PRO A 135 -3.61 -14.93 -16.92
N HIS A 136 -3.60 -14.39 -18.13
CA HIS A 136 -3.64 -12.95 -18.37
C HIS A 136 -4.42 -12.63 -19.65
N VAL A 137 -4.89 -11.40 -19.79
CA VAL A 137 -5.43 -10.87 -21.03
C VAL A 137 -4.70 -9.55 -21.35
N HIS A 138 -4.14 -9.43 -22.53
CA HIS A 138 -3.30 -8.28 -22.93
C HIS A 138 -2.16 -7.97 -21.94
N GLY A 139 -1.65 -8.98 -21.21
CA GLY A 139 -0.59 -8.83 -20.22
C GLY A 139 -1.07 -8.38 -18.83
N PHE A 140 -2.35 -8.05 -18.66
CA PHE A 140 -2.93 -7.75 -17.34
C PHE A 140 -3.36 -9.03 -16.65
N PHE A 141 -3.21 -9.06 -15.32
CA PHE A 141 -3.51 -10.20 -14.47
C PHE A 141 -4.79 -9.98 -13.66
N TYR A 142 -5.42 -11.07 -13.25
CA TYR A 142 -6.55 -11.02 -12.33
C TYR A 142 -6.10 -10.54 -10.94
N HIS A 143 -6.96 -9.77 -10.29
CA HIS A 143 -6.73 -9.26 -8.94
C HIS A 143 -6.43 -10.40 -7.98
N PHE A 144 -7.30 -11.43 -7.96
CA PHE A 144 -7.15 -12.61 -7.14
C PHE A 144 -7.12 -13.88 -8.00
N VAL A 145 -6.25 -14.81 -7.59
CA VAL A 145 -6.11 -16.13 -8.19
C VAL A 145 -5.96 -17.20 -7.10
N ASP A 146 -6.18 -18.46 -7.44
CA ASP A 146 -5.80 -19.57 -6.57
C ASP A 146 -4.28 -19.75 -6.60
N MET A 147 -3.63 -19.72 -5.43
CA MET A 147 -2.16 -19.75 -5.32
C MET A 147 -1.52 -21.02 -5.84
N ASN A 148 -2.26 -22.11 -5.95
CA ASN A 148 -1.75 -23.41 -6.38
C ASN A 148 -1.81 -23.61 -7.90
N THR A 149 -2.85 -23.05 -8.52
CA THR A 149 -3.18 -23.30 -9.92
C THR A 149 -3.07 -22.06 -10.80
N GLY A 150 -3.05 -20.86 -10.21
CA GLY A 150 -3.14 -19.58 -10.95
C GLY A 150 -4.53 -19.28 -11.52
N LYS A 151 -5.51 -20.18 -11.34
CA LYS A 151 -6.86 -19.93 -11.86
C LYS A 151 -7.47 -18.70 -11.21
N ARG A 152 -8.20 -17.92 -12.02
CA ARG A 152 -8.97 -16.77 -11.56
C ARG A 152 -9.82 -17.14 -10.35
N TRP A 153 -9.74 -16.34 -9.29
CA TRP A 153 -10.56 -16.51 -8.10
C TRP A 153 -11.96 -15.97 -8.34
N GLU A 154 -12.97 -16.83 -8.27
CA GLU A 154 -14.38 -16.46 -8.48
C GLU A 154 -14.60 -15.55 -9.69
N ARG A 155 -15.05 -14.32 -9.46
CA ARG A 155 -15.30 -13.31 -10.49
C ARG A 155 -14.33 -12.12 -10.38
N ALA A 156 -13.13 -12.31 -9.86
CA ALA A 156 -12.12 -11.27 -9.78
C ALA A 156 -11.88 -10.64 -11.17
N GLU A 157 -11.79 -9.32 -11.21
CA GLU A 157 -11.46 -8.58 -12.45
C GLU A 157 -9.98 -8.75 -12.81
N LEU A 158 -9.64 -8.54 -14.08
CA LEU A 158 -8.30 -8.11 -14.47
C LEU A 158 -8.09 -6.71 -13.94
N SER A 159 -7.04 -6.53 -13.17
CA SER A 159 -6.81 -5.29 -12.45
C SER A 159 -5.64 -4.52 -13.00
N SER A 160 -5.85 -3.25 -13.35
CA SER A 160 -4.77 -2.37 -13.81
C SER A 160 -3.81 -1.99 -12.68
N ILE A 161 -4.31 -1.72 -11.46
CA ILE A 161 -3.44 -1.35 -10.34
C ILE A 161 -2.70 -2.54 -9.76
N ASP A 162 -3.36 -3.70 -9.56
CA ASP A 162 -2.68 -4.87 -9.00
C ASP A 162 -1.63 -5.42 -9.96
N THR A 163 -1.90 -5.35 -11.28
CA THR A 163 -0.88 -5.62 -12.29
C THR A 163 0.30 -4.64 -12.17
N SER A 164 0.04 -3.36 -11.94
CA SER A 164 1.10 -2.35 -11.78
C SER A 164 1.94 -2.58 -10.52
N LEU A 165 1.30 -2.93 -9.41
CA LEU A 165 1.98 -3.31 -8.16
C LEU A 165 2.85 -4.56 -8.36
N LEU A 166 2.33 -5.57 -9.07
CA LEU A 166 3.10 -6.74 -9.46
C LEU A 166 4.33 -6.38 -10.28
N LEU A 167 4.16 -5.54 -11.30
CA LEU A 167 5.25 -5.10 -12.18
C LEU A 167 6.30 -4.28 -11.44
N CYS A 168 5.94 -3.48 -10.46
CA CYS A 168 6.90 -2.79 -9.60
C CYS A 168 7.81 -3.79 -8.87
N GLY A 169 7.25 -4.89 -8.34
CA GLY A 169 8.03 -5.97 -7.75
C GLY A 169 8.91 -6.70 -8.76
N VAL A 170 8.36 -7.05 -9.93
CA VAL A 170 9.09 -7.69 -11.04
C VAL A 170 10.29 -6.85 -11.49
N LEU A 171 10.08 -5.54 -11.67
CA LEU A 171 11.13 -4.61 -12.09
C LEU A 171 12.16 -4.34 -10.99
N THR A 172 11.77 -4.41 -9.70
CA THR A 172 12.71 -4.35 -8.58
C THR A 172 13.62 -5.58 -8.60
N ALA A 173 13.06 -6.78 -8.72
CA ALA A 173 13.82 -8.02 -8.81
C ALA A 173 14.78 -8.03 -10.01
N ARG A 174 14.35 -7.51 -11.19
CA ARG A 174 15.18 -7.36 -12.39
C ARG A 174 16.48 -6.60 -12.13
N GLN A 175 16.39 -5.53 -11.36
CA GLN A 175 17.55 -4.66 -11.09
C GLN A 175 18.36 -5.11 -9.88
N TYR A 176 17.74 -5.81 -8.94
CA TYR A 176 18.40 -6.28 -7.74
C TYR A 176 19.26 -7.51 -8.01
N PHE A 177 18.68 -8.55 -8.63
CA PHE A 177 19.40 -9.79 -8.91
C PHE A 177 20.15 -9.70 -10.25
N LYS A 178 21.49 -9.87 -10.18
CA LYS A 178 22.36 -9.96 -11.35
C LYS A 178 22.30 -11.38 -11.93
N ASP A 179 21.14 -11.75 -12.47
CA ASP A 179 20.82 -13.09 -12.94
C ASP A 179 20.12 -13.00 -14.30
N ALA A 180 20.66 -13.64 -15.31
CA ALA A 180 20.21 -13.52 -16.70
C ALA A 180 18.76 -13.98 -16.88
N GLU A 181 18.34 -15.06 -16.20
CA GLU A 181 16.98 -15.57 -16.30
C GLU A 181 15.98 -14.62 -15.64
N ILE A 182 16.28 -14.11 -14.43
CA ILE A 182 15.45 -13.13 -13.74
C ILE A 182 15.28 -11.87 -14.59
N GLN A 183 16.37 -11.38 -15.18
CA GLN A 183 16.37 -10.18 -16.02
C GLN A 183 15.53 -10.36 -17.28
N ASP A 184 15.69 -11.50 -17.97
CA ASP A 184 14.95 -11.82 -19.21
C ASP A 184 13.44 -11.98 -18.93
N LEU A 185 13.09 -12.82 -17.95
CA LEU A 185 11.69 -13.06 -17.59
C LEU A 185 10.99 -11.77 -17.14
N ALA A 186 11.63 -10.99 -16.28
CA ALA A 186 11.08 -9.73 -15.81
C ALA A 186 10.87 -8.73 -16.96
N ALA A 187 11.82 -8.64 -17.89
CA ALA A 187 11.67 -7.79 -19.07
C ALA A 187 10.54 -8.26 -19.97
N LYS A 188 10.40 -9.57 -20.21
CA LYS A 188 9.31 -10.15 -21.01
C LYS A 188 7.93 -9.91 -20.39
N ILE A 189 7.78 -10.10 -19.06
CA ILE A 189 6.54 -9.89 -18.34
C ILE A 189 6.09 -8.43 -18.46
N TYR A 190 7.00 -7.48 -18.27
CA TYR A 190 6.67 -6.05 -18.39
C TYR A 190 6.33 -5.66 -19.83
N ARG A 191 7.12 -6.09 -20.82
CA ARG A 191 6.93 -5.77 -22.24
C ARG A 191 5.64 -6.34 -22.83
N ARG A 192 5.07 -7.38 -22.23
CA ARG A 192 3.84 -8.03 -22.68
C ARG A 192 2.59 -7.18 -22.43
N VAL A 193 2.64 -6.21 -21.51
CA VAL A 193 1.45 -5.45 -21.10
C VAL A 193 1.05 -4.44 -22.18
N ASP A 194 -0.14 -4.60 -22.73
CA ASP A 194 -0.77 -3.71 -23.69
C ASP A 194 -1.52 -2.57 -22.96
N TRP A 195 -0.78 -1.55 -22.58
CA TRP A 195 -1.32 -0.41 -21.83
C TRP A 195 -2.41 0.34 -22.60
N PRO A 196 -2.28 0.62 -23.94
CA PRO A 196 -3.35 1.23 -24.74
C PRO A 196 -4.69 0.48 -24.67
N TRP A 197 -4.67 -0.86 -24.60
CA TRP A 197 -5.90 -1.64 -24.44
C TRP A 197 -6.67 -1.25 -23.17
N MET A 198 -5.99 -1.04 -22.05
CA MET A 198 -6.62 -0.66 -20.77
C MET A 198 -7.09 0.80 -20.74
N LEU A 199 -6.61 1.68 -21.64
CA LEU A 199 -7.20 2.99 -21.86
C LEU A 199 -8.60 2.90 -22.46
N ASN A 200 -8.90 1.83 -23.20
CA ASN A 200 -10.21 1.59 -23.80
C ASN A 200 -10.74 2.83 -24.56
N GLY A 201 -9.91 3.41 -25.43
CA GLY A 201 -10.21 4.60 -26.22
C GLY A 201 -10.31 5.93 -25.45
N GLY A 202 -10.05 5.93 -24.12
CA GLY A 202 -10.04 7.12 -23.29
C GLY A 202 -8.64 7.68 -23.05
N GLN A 203 -8.56 8.75 -22.27
CA GLN A 203 -7.29 9.36 -21.82
C GLN A 203 -6.86 8.89 -20.43
N THR A 204 -7.74 8.26 -19.66
CA THR A 204 -7.48 7.69 -18.34
C THR A 204 -7.69 6.19 -18.40
N PHE A 205 -7.01 5.44 -17.52
CA PHE A 205 -7.12 3.98 -17.48
C PHE A 205 -8.44 3.51 -16.87
N SER A 206 -9.07 2.46 -17.44
CA SER A 206 -10.09 1.70 -16.74
C SER A 206 -9.46 1.05 -15.48
N MET A 207 -10.22 0.95 -14.39
CA MET A 207 -9.74 0.26 -13.21
C MET A 207 -9.57 -1.25 -13.43
N GLY A 208 -10.30 -1.82 -14.39
CA GLY A 208 -10.18 -3.24 -14.71
C GLY A 208 -11.10 -3.70 -15.81
N TRP A 209 -11.09 -5.01 -16.03
CA TRP A 209 -11.88 -5.67 -17.06
C TRP A 209 -12.37 -7.05 -16.57
N HIS A 210 -13.59 -7.41 -16.96
CA HIS A 210 -14.17 -8.75 -16.71
C HIS A 210 -14.44 -9.47 -18.03
N PRO A 211 -14.18 -10.78 -18.12
CA PRO A 211 -14.55 -11.57 -19.30
C PRO A 211 -16.05 -11.52 -19.59
N GLU A 212 -16.88 -11.39 -18.54
CA GLU A 212 -18.33 -11.44 -18.62
C GLU A 212 -18.97 -10.11 -18.98
N SER A 213 -18.33 -8.97 -18.71
CA SER A 213 -18.97 -7.65 -18.83
C SER A 213 -18.09 -6.56 -19.47
N GLY A 214 -16.85 -6.89 -19.83
CA GLY A 214 -15.91 -5.93 -20.42
C GLY A 214 -15.29 -4.98 -19.38
N PHE A 215 -14.91 -3.80 -19.84
CA PHE A 215 -14.23 -2.80 -18.99
C PHE A 215 -15.13 -2.25 -17.90
N LEU A 216 -14.54 -2.06 -16.72
CA LEU A 216 -15.17 -1.34 -15.62
C LEU A 216 -15.43 0.11 -16.02
N LYS A 217 -16.58 0.67 -15.60
CA LYS A 217 -16.91 2.08 -15.83
C LYS A 217 -16.00 3.01 -15.01
N ALA A 218 -15.56 2.55 -13.83
CA ALA A 218 -14.64 3.29 -12.97
C ALA A 218 -13.27 3.42 -13.63
N ARG A 219 -12.68 4.61 -13.49
CA ARG A 219 -11.41 4.97 -14.13
C ARG A 219 -10.46 5.62 -13.13
N TRP A 220 -9.18 5.49 -13.40
CA TRP A 220 -8.12 6.18 -12.67
C TRP A 220 -8.02 7.64 -13.14
N GLU A 221 -8.91 8.48 -12.64
CA GLU A 221 -9.08 9.86 -13.15
C GLU A 221 -8.95 10.96 -12.08
N HIS A 222 -8.72 10.58 -10.81
CA HIS A 222 -8.42 11.49 -9.70
C HIS A 222 -7.19 11.00 -8.96
N TYR A 223 -6.46 11.91 -8.32
CA TYR A 223 -5.28 11.58 -7.52
C TYR A 223 -5.60 10.47 -6.51
N CYS A 224 -4.84 9.41 -6.59
CA CYS A 224 -4.80 8.27 -5.67
C CYS A 224 -3.48 7.51 -5.92
N GLU A 225 -3.40 6.22 -5.69
CA GLU A 225 -2.22 5.39 -5.97
C GLU A 225 -1.88 5.22 -7.45
N LEU A 226 -2.64 5.83 -8.34
CA LEU A 226 -2.58 5.69 -9.81
C LEU A 226 -1.25 6.07 -10.48
N MET A 227 -0.40 6.88 -9.84
CA MET A 227 0.80 7.43 -10.48
C MET A 227 1.71 6.34 -11.06
N MET A 228 1.83 5.19 -10.38
CA MET A 228 2.64 4.07 -10.88
C MET A 228 2.07 3.48 -12.17
N ILE A 229 0.72 3.43 -12.34
CA ILE A 229 0.10 2.91 -13.58
C ILE A 229 0.54 3.76 -14.76
N TYR A 230 0.38 5.09 -14.65
CA TYR A 230 0.72 6.03 -15.72
C TYR A 230 2.21 6.01 -16.03
N LEU A 231 3.08 6.02 -15.02
CA LEU A 231 4.52 6.00 -15.23
C LEU A 231 5.01 4.67 -15.86
N LEU A 232 4.47 3.53 -15.42
CA LEU A 232 4.78 2.25 -16.08
C LEU A 232 4.30 2.21 -17.52
N ALA A 233 3.12 2.76 -17.79
CA ALA A 233 2.55 2.78 -19.13
C ALA A 233 3.29 3.73 -20.08
N ILE A 234 3.63 4.95 -19.65
CA ILE A 234 4.39 5.92 -20.43
C ILE A 234 5.80 5.39 -20.74
N GLY A 235 6.44 4.72 -19.76
CA GLY A 235 7.78 4.17 -19.92
C GLY A 235 7.82 2.83 -20.67
N SER A 236 6.69 2.25 -21.07
CA SER A 236 6.66 0.95 -21.74
C SER A 236 7.46 0.97 -23.05
N PRO A 237 8.39 0.02 -23.25
CA PRO A 237 9.19 -0.01 -24.49
C PRO A 237 8.47 -0.64 -25.69
N THR A 238 7.31 -1.26 -25.48
CA THR A 238 6.55 -2.00 -26.51
C THR A 238 5.18 -1.42 -26.79
N HIS A 239 4.44 -1.06 -25.75
CA HIS A 239 3.07 -0.55 -25.83
C HIS A 239 2.91 0.71 -24.96
N PRO A 240 3.67 1.79 -25.24
CA PRO A 240 3.57 3.01 -24.46
C PRO A 240 2.24 3.71 -24.70
N VAL A 241 1.79 4.45 -23.71
CA VAL A 241 0.73 5.43 -23.87
C VAL A 241 1.33 6.84 -24.06
N PRO A 242 0.61 7.78 -24.70
CA PRO A 242 1.10 9.13 -24.86
C PRO A 242 1.41 9.80 -23.51
N PRO A 243 2.52 10.55 -23.37
CA PRO A 243 2.87 11.25 -22.13
C PRO A 243 1.78 12.22 -21.63
N GLU A 244 0.92 12.70 -22.53
CA GLU A 244 -0.23 13.56 -22.24
C GLU A 244 -1.24 12.89 -21.31
N THR A 245 -1.28 11.55 -21.25
CA THR A 245 -2.12 10.81 -20.31
C THR A 245 -1.79 11.14 -18.85
N TRP A 246 -0.53 11.54 -18.56
CA TRP A 246 -0.14 12.06 -17.25
C TRP A 246 -0.94 13.29 -16.82
N LYS A 247 -1.39 14.10 -17.78
CA LYS A 247 -2.16 15.32 -17.55
C LYS A 247 -3.66 15.07 -17.46
N ALA A 248 -4.14 13.89 -17.85
CA ALA A 248 -5.56 13.60 -18.01
C ALA A 248 -6.30 13.38 -16.68
N TRP A 249 -5.60 13.00 -15.60
CA TRP A 249 -6.22 12.79 -14.30
C TRP A 249 -6.18 14.06 -13.44
N LYS A 250 -7.19 14.21 -12.60
CA LYS A 250 -7.41 15.39 -11.76
C LYS A 250 -6.58 15.33 -10.48
N ARG A 251 -6.21 16.52 -9.98
CA ARG A 251 -5.43 16.73 -8.76
C ARG A 251 -6.16 17.71 -7.84
N PRO A 252 -7.36 17.31 -7.30
CA PRO A 252 -8.09 18.17 -6.40
C PRO A 252 -7.26 18.44 -5.13
N THR A 253 -7.46 19.62 -4.54
CA THR A 253 -6.79 20.02 -3.31
C THR A 253 -7.76 20.03 -2.14
N ILE A 254 -7.28 19.62 -0.98
CA ILE A 254 -7.96 19.65 0.29
C ILE A 254 -7.19 20.58 1.22
N THR A 255 -7.88 21.36 2.03
CA THR A 255 -7.29 22.12 3.13
C THR A 255 -7.89 21.64 4.45
N TYR A 256 -7.04 21.18 5.35
CA TYR A 256 -7.42 20.72 6.68
C TYR A 256 -6.49 21.32 7.73
N GLN A 257 -7.05 22.03 8.71
CA GLN A 257 -6.30 22.72 9.78
C GLN A 257 -5.09 23.52 9.25
N GLY A 258 -5.28 24.25 8.15
CA GLY A 258 -4.24 25.07 7.52
C GLY A 258 -3.23 24.31 6.65
N ILE A 259 -3.34 23.00 6.51
CA ILE A 259 -2.51 22.18 5.62
C ILE A 259 -3.26 21.97 4.31
N THR A 260 -2.68 22.40 3.18
CA THR A 260 -3.24 22.17 1.85
C THR A 260 -2.42 21.11 1.12
N PHE A 261 -3.09 20.11 0.56
CA PHE A 261 -2.48 19.00 -0.17
C PHE A 261 -3.41 18.48 -1.27
N ILE A 262 -2.84 17.78 -2.25
CA ILE A 262 -3.61 17.11 -3.32
C ILE A 262 -4.10 15.76 -2.79
N SER A 263 -5.39 15.47 -2.94
CA SER A 263 -6.00 14.19 -2.60
C SER A 263 -7.27 13.95 -3.44
N GLY A 264 -7.58 12.70 -3.71
CA GLY A 264 -8.85 12.28 -4.34
C GLY A 264 -9.93 11.91 -3.34
N ASP A 265 -9.82 12.34 -2.08
CA ASP A 265 -10.68 11.95 -0.95
C ASP A 265 -10.53 10.47 -0.55
N ASP A 266 -9.36 9.89 -0.78
CA ASP A 266 -9.09 8.48 -0.55
C ASP A 266 -8.29 8.26 0.75
N PRO A 267 -8.28 7.02 1.31
CA PRO A 267 -7.47 6.65 2.47
C PRO A 267 -5.98 6.94 2.27
N ILE A 268 -5.24 7.07 3.38
CA ILE A 268 -3.83 7.48 3.39
C ILE A 268 -2.90 6.59 2.53
N PHE A 269 -3.24 5.31 2.33
CA PHE A 269 -2.43 4.41 1.50
C PHE A 269 -2.23 4.92 0.07
N THR A 270 -3.18 5.71 -0.46
CA THR A 270 -3.10 6.28 -1.82
C THR A 270 -1.94 7.25 -1.98
N HIS A 271 -1.48 7.86 -0.88
CA HIS A 271 -0.28 8.68 -0.82
C HIS A 271 1.02 7.87 -0.65
N GLN A 272 0.93 6.56 -0.41
CA GLN A 272 2.06 5.70 -0.07
C GLN A 272 2.49 4.79 -1.23
N TYR A 273 1.54 4.17 -1.93
CA TYR A 273 1.82 3.03 -2.81
C TYR A 273 2.70 3.38 -4.01
N SER A 274 2.43 4.47 -4.74
CA SER A 274 3.33 4.89 -5.83
C SER A 274 4.70 5.32 -5.33
N GLN A 275 4.77 5.88 -4.11
CA GLN A 275 6.01 6.29 -3.44
C GLN A 275 6.88 5.11 -3.02
N ALA A 276 6.32 3.90 -2.93
CA ALA A 276 7.07 2.71 -2.51
C ALA A 276 8.22 2.36 -3.48
N TRP A 277 8.04 2.62 -4.78
CA TRP A 277 9.01 2.28 -5.81
C TRP A 277 9.56 3.47 -6.59
N PHE A 278 8.68 4.38 -7.04
CA PHE A 278 9.13 5.59 -7.72
C PHE A 278 9.67 6.59 -6.71
N ASP A 279 10.94 7.00 -6.90
CA ASP A 279 11.58 8.00 -6.03
C ASP A 279 11.20 9.41 -6.47
N PHE A 280 10.16 9.96 -5.84
CA PHE A 280 9.70 11.33 -6.08
C PHE A 280 10.44 12.38 -5.25
N ARG A 281 11.36 11.99 -4.37
CA ARG A 281 12.10 12.91 -3.51
C ARG A 281 12.89 13.92 -4.35
N LYS A 282 12.86 15.19 -3.94
CA LYS A 282 13.56 16.30 -4.61
C LYS A 282 13.22 16.41 -6.09
N LYS A 283 12.00 16.11 -6.46
CA LYS A 283 11.47 16.20 -7.82
C LYS A 283 10.06 16.73 -7.81
N LYS A 284 9.74 17.54 -8.81
CA LYS A 284 8.38 18.00 -9.08
C LYS A 284 8.08 17.94 -10.57
N ASP A 285 6.81 17.82 -10.91
CA ASP A 285 6.28 18.07 -12.24
C ASP A 285 5.69 19.49 -12.34
N ALA A 286 4.87 19.72 -13.33
CA ALA A 286 4.17 21.01 -13.50
C ALA A 286 3.08 21.25 -12.41
N TYR A 287 2.72 20.24 -11.62
CA TYR A 287 1.60 20.28 -10.68
C TYR A 287 2.05 20.26 -9.22
N ALA A 288 3.01 19.41 -8.86
CA ALA A 288 3.39 19.21 -7.47
C ALA A 288 4.78 18.58 -7.27
N ASP A 289 5.33 18.77 -6.08
CA ASP A 289 6.24 17.85 -5.42
C ASP A 289 5.38 16.78 -4.71
N TYR A 290 5.30 15.59 -5.29
CA TYR A 290 4.42 14.53 -4.76
C TYR A 290 4.96 13.88 -3.48
N PHE A 291 6.27 13.98 -3.21
CA PHE A 291 6.81 13.52 -1.94
C PHE A 291 6.41 14.45 -0.80
N GLU A 292 6.56 15.76 -1.00
CA GLU A 292 6.10 16.77 -0.05
C GLU A 292 4.57 16.70 0.13
N ASN A 293 3.82 16.49 -0.96
CA ASN A 293 2.37 16.30 -0.90
C ASN A 293 1.99 15.11 0.02
N SER A 294 2.71 14.00 -0.07
CA SER A 294 2.46 12.82 0.79
C SER A 294 2.82 13.08 2.25
N ALA A 295 3.87 13.91 2.50
CA ALA A 295 4.22 14.34 3.86
C ALA A 295 3.13 15.24 4.46
N LEU A 296 2.61 16.21 3.69
CA LEU A 296 1.50 17.06 4.11
C LEU A 296 0.22 16.26 4.36
N ALA A 297 -0.11 15.31 3.49
CA ALA A 297 -1.24 14.41 3.65
C ALA A 297 -1.11 13.55 4.92
N SER A 298 0.07 13.00 5.21
CA SER A 298 0.33 12.22 6.42
C SER A 298 0.17 13.07 7.68
N LYS A 299 0.64 14.33 7.66
CA LYS A 299 0.45 15.28 8.76
C LYS A 299 -1.02 15.65 8.96
N ALA A 300 -1.74 15.91 7.88
CA ALA A 300 -3.18 16.19 7.94
C ALA A 300 -3.96 14.98 8.47
N HIS A 301 -3.60 13.76 8.05
CA HIS A 301 -4.21 12.52 8.54
C HIS A 301 -3.98 12.32 10.04
N LYS A 302 -2.76 12.57 10.55
CA LYS A 302 -2.49 12.57 12.00
C LYS A 302 -3.43 13.55 12.72
N LEU A 303 -3.46 14.82 12.29
CA LEU A 303 -4.32 15.83 12.91
C LEU A 303 -5.81 15.46 12.84
N PHE A 304 -6.23 14.80 11.76
CA PHE A 304 -7.59 14.29 11.63
C PHE A 304 -7.89 13.21 12.69
N CYS A 305 -7.03 12.22 12.87
CA CYS A 305 -7.20 11.20 13.91
C CYS A 305 -7.25 11.84 15.30
N LEU A 306 -6.35 12.78 15.60
CA LEU A 306 -6.32 13.51 16.87
C LEU A 306 -7.59 14.32 17.13
N SER A 307 -8.20 14.91 16.09
CA SER A 307 -9.47 15.64 16.22
C SER A 307 -10.67 14.76 16.59
N LEU A 308 -10.52 13.45 16.50
CA LEU A 308 -11.55 12.47 16.87
C LEU A 308 -11.40 11.97 18.32
N HIS A 309 -10.43 12.49 19.08
CA HIS A 309 -10.12 12.05 20.46
C HIS A 309 -11.34 12.06 21.39
N ASP A 310 -12.15 13.10 21.36
CA ASP A 310 -13.35 13.20 22.21
C ASP A 310 -14.33 12.04 21.98
N LYS A 311 -14.39 11.53 20.74
CA LYS A 311 -15.24 10.40 20.35
C LYS A 311 -14.54 9.05 20.53
N PHE A 312 -13.23 9.01 20.30
CA PHE A 312 -12.40 7.83 20.36
C PHE A 312 -11.14 8.12 21.18
N PRO A 313 -11.20 7.97 22.51
CA PRO A 313 -10.15 8.43 23.44
C PRO A 313 -8.76 7.77 23.25
N ASP A 314 -8.70 6.65 22.55
CA ASP A 314 -7.43 6.00 22.22
C ASP A 314 -6.63 6.76 21.15
N TYR A 315 -7.27 7.59 20.31
CA TYR A 315 -6.52 8.42 19.36
C TYR A 315 -5.78 9.53 20.08
N SER A 316 -4.46 9.51 19.95
CA SER A 316 -3.54 10.41 20.63
C SER A 316 -2.26 10.59 19.79
N GLU A 317 -1.33 11.43 20.24
CA GLU A 317 0.00 11.56 19.65
C GLU A 317 0.75 10.21 19.56
N ASP A 318 0.44 9.28 20.46
CA ASP A 318 1.06 7.98 20.56
C ASP A 318 0.30 6.85 19.84
N LEU A 319 -0.93 7.10 19.40
CA LEU A 319 -1.76 6.09 18.73
C LEU A 319 -2.73 6.73 17.75
N TRP A 320 -2.46 6.61 16.46
CA TRP A 320 -3.28 7.12 15.36
C TRP A 320 -3.01 6.34 14.08
N GLY A 321 -3.83 6.54 13.08
CA GLY A 321 -3.68 5.99 11.73
C GLY A 321 -4.85 5.11 11.33
N ILE A 322 -5.50 5.51 10.24
CA ILE A 322 -6.63 4.80 9.61
C ILE A 322 -6.31 4.65 8.13
N SER A 323 -6.51 3.45 7.59
CA SER A 323 -6.36 3.16 6.18
C SER A 323 -7.35 2.07 5.77
N ALA A 324 -7.40 1.73 4.48
CA ALA A 324 -8.18 0.58 4.05
C ALA A 324 -7.70 -0.67 4.79
N SER A 325 -8.61 -1.36 5.47
CA SER A 325 -8.31 -2.48 6.36
C SER A 325 -9.55 -3.31 6.69
N ASP A 326 -9.36 -4.40 7.38
CA ASP A 326 -10.46 -5.06 8.09
C ASP A 326 -10.92 -4.21 9.30
N TYR A 327 -12.13 -4.43 9.73
CA TYR A 327 -12.71 -3.94 10.98
C TYR A 327 -13.76 -4.94 11.47
N VAL A 328 -14.42 -4.67 12.60
CA VAL A 328 -15.34 -5.62 13.24
C VAL A 328 -16.44 -6.17 12.32
N LYS A 329 -16.82 -5.45 11.25
CA LYS A 329 -17.86 -5.85 10.29
C LYS A 329 -17.31 -6.35 8.93
N GLY A 330 -16.00 -6.41 8.75
CA GLY A 330 -15.35 -6.85 7.51
C GLY A 330 -14.36 -5.82 6.98
N TYR A 331 -14.02 -5.87 5.68
CA TYR A 331 -13.08 -4.95 5.05
C TYR A 331 -13.75 -3.66 4.60
N THR A 332 -13.08 -2.51 4.80
CA THR A 332 -13.55 -1.21 4.32
C THR A 332 -12.40 -0.29 3.93
N ALA A 333 -12.65 0.63 2.99
CA ALA A 333 -11.79 1.77 2.73
C ALA A 333 -12.27 2.95 3.57
N TRP A 334 -11.44 3.45 4.47
CA TRP A 334 -11.77 4.53 5.39
C TRP A 334 -10.56 5.38 5.76
N GLY A 335 -10.83 6.58 6.27
CA GLY A 335 -9.79 7.53 6.66
C GLY A 335 -10.28 8.98 6.67
N GLY A 336 -9.36 9.87 6.43
CA GLY A 336 -9.60 11.32 6.37
C GLY A 336 -8.33 12.12 6.50
N PRO A 337 -8.37 13.46 6.33
CA PRO A 337 -9.54 14.27 5.97
C PRO A 337 -9.81 14.26 4.46
N PRO A 338 -11.07 14.46 3.99
CA PRO A 338 -12.32 14.49 4.76
C PRO A 338 -12.69 13.09 5.28
N PRO A 339 -13.61 12.99 6.28
CA PRO A 339 -14.00 11.71 6.83
C PRO A 339 -14.58 10.78 5.77
N GLN A 340 -14.09 9.55 5.71
CA GLN A 340 -14.57 8.48 4.84
C GLN A 340 -14.81 7.20 5.64
N GLY A 341 -15.81 6.44 5.22
CA GLY A 341 -16.13 5.16 5.82
C GLY A 341 -16.70 5.27 7.25
N PRO A 342 -16.91 4.12 7.90
CA PRO A 342 -17.57 4.03 9.20
C PRO A 342 -16.58 4.18 10.36
N ILE A 343 -15.86 5.29 10.45
CA ILE A 343 -14.84 5.54 11.47
C ILE A 343 -15.36 5.21 12.87
N ASP A 344 -14.71 4.26 13.54
CA ASP A 344 -15.18 3.66 14.79
C ASP A 344 -14.13 3.59 15.92
N GLY A 345 -12.95 4.19 15.73
CA GLY A 345 -11.82 4.13 16.68
C GLY A 345 -10.81 3.04 16.37
N THR A 346 -10.96 2.32 15.24
CA THR A 346 -9.98 1.34 14.79
C THR A 346 -8.65 2.00 14.40
N VAL A 347 -7.55 1.35 14.74
CA VAL A 347 -6.17 1.72 14.41
C VAL A 347 -5.61 0.71 13.43
N VAL A 348 -4.93 1.20 12.39
CA VAL A 348 -4.37 0.41 11.29
C VAL A 348 -2.87 0.62 11.25
N PRO A 349 -2.05 -0.34 11.68
CA PRO A 349 -0.59 -0.18 11.77
C PRO A 349 0.08 0.21 10.46
N CYS A 350 -0.38 -0.32 9.31
CA CYS A 350 0.19 0.01 8.01
C CYS A 350 -0.01 1.47 7.60
N ALA A 351 -1.01 2.17 8.15
CA ALA A 351 -1.23 3.59 7.89
C ALA A 351 -0.02 4.45 8.32
N THR A 352 0.52 4.17 9.50
CA THR A 352 1.72 4.84 10.01
C THR A 352 3.01 4.23 9.46
N ALA A 353 3.11 2.91 9.35
CA ALA A 353 4.30 2.25 8.79
C ALA A 353 4.54 2.64 7.32
N GLY A 354 3.50 2.75 6.51
CA GLY A 354 3.58 3.23 5.14
C GLY A 354 3.95 4.72 5.02
N SER A 355 3.77 5.50 6.10
CA SER A 355 4.12 6.92 6.16
C SER A 355 5.51 7.20 6.77
N LEU A 356 6.27 6.19 7.17
CA LEU A 356 7.59 6.35 7.80
C LEU A 356 8.54 7.32 7.07
N PRO A 357 8.69 7.28 5.73
CA PRO A 357 9.59 8.22 5.05
C PRO A 357 9.09 9.67 5.06
N PHE A 358 7.81 9.91 5.31
CA PHE A 358 7.18 11.23 5.26
C PHE A 358 7.15 11.91 6.62
N LEU A 359 6.91 11.13 7.70
CA LEU A 359 6.68 11.65 9.06
C LEU A 359 7.27 10.70 10.11
N PHE A 360 8.59 10.45 10.04
CA PHE A 360 9.25 9.38 10.79
C PHE A 360 8.98 9.40 12.28
N ASN A 361 9.27 10.51 12.95
CA ASN A 361 9.20 10.60 14.42
C ASN A 361 7.79 10.33 14.95
N ASP A 362 6.77 10.82 14.25
CA ASP A 362 5.37 10.60 14.64
C ASP A 362 4.93 9.16 14.36
N CYS A 363 5.32 8.61 13.21
CA CYS A 363 4.96 7.24 12.82
C CYS A 363 5.66 6.19 13.69
N VAL A 364 6.96 6.32 13.93
CA VAL A 364 7.70 5.36 14.75
C VAL A 364 7.22 5.36 16.20
N ARG A 365 6.79 6.51 16.73
CA ARG A 365 6.17 6.63 18.06
C ARG A 365 4.92 5.74 18.15
N VAL A 366 4.02 5.79 17.16
CA VAL A 366 2.85 4.91 17.12
C VAL A 366 3.25 3.44 17.09
N LEU A 367 4.18 3.07 16.22
CA LEU A 367 4.63 1.68 16.10
C LEU A 367 5.27 1.17 17.42
N ARG A 368 6.03 2.02 18.12
CA ARG A 368 6.56 1.71 19.46
C ARG A 368 5.44 1.49 20.46
N THR A 369 4.42 2.34 20.44
CA THR A 369 3.26 2.22 21.33
C THR A 369 2.48 0.93 21.06
N ILE A 370 2.22 0.61 19.79
CA ILE A 370 1.52 -0.65 19.44
C ILE A 370 2.37 -1.85 19.90
N ARG A 371 3.68 -1.85 19.61
CA ARG A 371 4.60 -2.93 19.95
C ARG A 371 4.79 -3.09 21.46
N GLY A 372 4.77 -2.01 22.24
CA GLY A 372 4.93 -2.04 23.70
C GLY A 372 3.61 -2.33 24.42
N LYS A 373 2.59 -1.52 24.17
CA LYS A 373 1.34 -1.54 24.96
C LYS A 373 0.34 -2.63 24.51
N TYR A 374 0.32 -2.93 23.21
CA TYR A 374 -0.72 -3.80 22.62
C TYR A 374 -0.18 -5.14 22.08
N ALA A 375 1.13 -5.40 22.24
CA ALA A 375 1.80 -6.53 21.59
C ALA A 375 1.14 -7.90 21.85
N GLU A 376 0.62 -8.14 23.05
CA GLU A 376 -0.01 -9.42 23.41
C GLU A 376 -1.12 -9.82 22.40
N LYS A 377 -1.84 -8.84 21.85
CA LYS A 377 -2.98 -9.06 20.93
C LYS A 377 -2.72 -8.62 19.51
N THR A 378 -1.75 -7.74 19.28
CA THR A 378 -1.50 -7.12 17.97
C THR A 378 -0.22 -7.60 17.31
N TRP A 379 0.63 -8.35 17.99
CA TRP A 379 1.93 -8.79 17.50
C TRP A 379 2.04 -10.31 17.47
N GLY A 380 2.57 -10.84 16.38
CA GLY A 380 2.75 -12.26 16.24
C GLY A 380 3.79 -12.65 15.18
N LYS A 381 3.60 -13.82 14.59
CA LYS A 381 4.52 -14.43 13.63
C LYS A 381 4.89 -13.50 12.47
N TYR A 382 3.95 -12.67 12.01
CA TYR A 382 4.07 -11.82 10.85
C TYR A 382 4.15 -10.32 11.17
N SER A 383 4.55 -9.96 12.38
CA SER A 383 4.54 -8.63 12.99
C SER A 383 3.14 -8.17 13.42
N PHE A 384 2.67 -6.99 13.01
CA PHE A 384 1.38 -6.46 13.45
C PHE A 384 0.20 -7.11 12.73
N VAL A 385 -0.94 -7.23 13.45
CA VAL A 385 -2.26 -7.49 12.86
C VAL A 385 -2.60 -6.43 11.81
N ASP A 386 -3.58 -6.72 10.94
CA ASP A 386 -4.06 -5.75 9.97
C ASP A 386 -4.65 -4.51 10.66
N ALA A 387 -5.54 -4.71 11.60
CA ALA A 387 -6.19 -3.64 12.33
C ALA A 387 -6.61 -4.05 13.74
N PHE A 388 -6.86 -3.10 14.62
CA PHE A 388 -7.40 -3.35 15.94
C PHE A 388 -8.17 -2.12 16.49
N ASN A 389 -9.11 -2.36 17.39
CA ASN A 389 -9.89 -1.31 18.04
C ASN A 389 -9.83 -1.47 19.55
N PRO A 390 -9.01 -0.67 20.26
CA PRO A 390 -8.88 -0.77 21.71
C PRO A 390 -10.15 -0.47 22.47
N LEU A 391 -10.98 0.46 21.96
CA LEU A 391 -12.22 0.90 22.60
C LEU A 391 -13.22 -0.24 22.80
N ILE A 392 -13.35 -1.11 21.79
CA ILE A 392 -14.27 -2.26 21.81
C ILE A 392 -13.55 -3.60 22.01
N GLN A 393 -12.24 -3.57 22.30
CA GLN A 393 -11.39 -4.75 22.49
C GLN A 393 -11.44 -5.75 21.31
N TRP A 394 -11.53 -5.23 20.09
CA TRP A 394 -11.46 -6.01 18.86
C TRP A 394 -10.04 -6.01 18.30
N TYR A 395 -9.55 -7.16 17.90
CA TYR A 395 -8.24 -7.36 17.30
C TYR A 395 -8.42 -8.29 16.10
N ASP A 396 -7.94 -7.87 14.93
CA ASP A 396 -8.03 -8.70 13.74
C ASP A 396 -7.17 -9.96 13.91
N PRO A 397 -7.70 -11.16 13.64
CA PRO A 397 -6.86 -12.34 13.63
C PRO A 397 -5.95 -12.43 12.40
N ASP A 398 -6.20 -11.63 11.37
CA ASP A 398 -5.51 -11.66 10.08
C ASP A 398 -4.41 -10.60 9.96
N VAL A 399 -3.53 -10.87 9.01
CA VAL A 399 -2.61 -9.92 8.37
C VAL A 399 -2.87 -9.91 6.88
N LEU A 400 -2.75 -8.75 6.24
CA LEU A 400 -2.93 -8.58 4.80
C LEU A 400 -1.57 -8.43 4.10
N GLY A 401 -1.39 -9.14 3.00
CA GLY A 401 -0.10 -9.15 2.27
C GLY A 401 0.31 -7.77 1.74
N ILE A 402 -0.64 -6.98 1.27
CA ILE A 402 -0.36 -5.62 0.78
C ILE A 402 0.01 -4.66 1.92
N ASP A 403 -0.58 -4.83 3.12
CA ASP A 403 -0.34 -3.95 4.26
C ASP A 403 1.00 -4.28 4.93
N LEU A 404 1.35 -5.56 5.02
CA LEU A 404 2.72 -5.97 5.37
C LEU A 404 3.72 -5.55 4.31
N GLY A 405 3.32 -5.52 3.03
CA GLY A 405 4.14 -5.11 1.91
C GLY A 405 4.52 -3.65 1.97
N ILE A 406 3.55 -2.75 2.08
CA ILE A 406 3.83 -1.32 2.19
C ILE A 406 4.63 -1.01 3.46
N THR A 407 4.31 -1.68 4.58
CA THR A 407 5.05 -1.58 5.83
C THR A 407 6.54 -1.92 5.64
N MET A 408 6.83 -3.09 5.05
CA MET A 408 8.21 -3.55 4.84
C MET A 408 8.99 -2.65 3.88
N VAL A 409 8.36 -2.25 2.77
CA VAL A 409 9.00 -1.45 1.73
C VAL A 409 9.28 -0.03 2.22
N MET A 410 8.34 0.62 2.89
CA MET A 410 8.53 1.99 3.36
C MET A 410 9.46 2.08 4.57
N ALA A 411 9.47 1.07 5.46
CA ALA A 411 10.48 0.95 6.49
C ALA A 411 11.90 0.85 5.88
N GLU A 412 12.07 0.03 4.82
CA GLU A 412 13.36 -0.10 4.14
C GLU A 412 13.75 1.18 3.39
N ASN A 413 12.79 1.83 2.75
CA ASN A 413 13.04 3.10 2.07
C ASN A 413 13.46 4.20 3.05
N HIS A 414 12.88 4.24 4.25
CA HIS A 414 13.34 5.14 5.30
C HIS A 414 14.77 4.80 5.76
N ARG A 415 15.04 3.52 6.04
CA ARG A 415 16.34 3.06 6.57
C ARG A 415 17.49 3.25 5.58
N THR A 416 17.32 2.88 4.31
CA THR A 416 18.43 2.82 3.33
C THR A 416 18.10 3.40 1.96
N GLY A 417 16.82 3.49 1.61
CA GLY A 417 16.37 3.84 0.27
C GLY A 417 16.70 2.79 -0.80
N ILE A 418 16.99 1.53 -0.41
CA ILE A 418 17.45 0.52 -1.38
C ILE A 418 16.39 0.19 -2.43
N VAL A 419 15.10 0.20 -2.07
CA VAL A 419 14.03 -0.08 -3.05
C VAL A 419 14.00 1.03 -4.09
N TRP A 420 13.98 2.30 -3.68
CA TRP A 420 14.08 3.44 -4.59
C TRP A 420 15.33 3.38 -5.47
N LYS A 421 16.50 3.21 -4.87
CA LYS A 421 17.78 3.13 -5.59
C LYS A 421 17.79 1.98 -6.60
N THR A 422 17.15 0.86 -6.27
CA THR A 422 17.11 -0.32 -7.14
C THR A 422 16.07 -0.16 -8.24
N PHE A 423 14.84 0.21 -7.91
CA PHE A 423 13.78 0.37 -8.89
C PHE A 423 14.10 1.45 -9.93
N MET A 424 14.64 2.59 -9.50
CA MET A 424 15.01 3.69 -10.39
C MET A 424 16.23 3.39 -11.30
N LYS A 425 16.87 2.23 -11.20
CA LYS A 425 17.82 1.75 -12.21
C LYS A 425 17.15 1.29 -13.49
N ASN A 426 15.85 0.98 -13.45
CA ASN A 426 15.08 0.67 -14.65
C ASN A 426 15.05 1.90 -15.58
N PRO A 427 15.56 1.81 -16.83
CA PRO A 427 15.55 2.94 -17.73
C PRO A 427 14.15 3.43 -18.03
N GLU A 428 13.19 2.53 -18.10
CA GLU A 428 11.79 2.81 -18.36
C GLU A 428 11.16 3.73 -17.29
N ALA A 429 11.52 3.51 -16.02
CA ALA A 429 11.03 4.35 -14.91
C ALA A 429 11.57 5.78 -15.01
N ARG A 430 12.85 5.94 -15.38
CA ARG A 430 13.46 7.27 -15.58
C ARG A 430 12.86 7.96 -16.79
N THR A 431 12.82 7.28 -17.93
CA THR A 431 12.21 7.80 -19.16
C THR A 431 10.76 8.24 -18.92
N ALA A 432 9.99 7.46 -18.16
CA ALA A 432 8.60 7.84 -17.82
C ALA A 432 8.52 9.13 -17.01
N MET A 433 9.37 9.28 -15.99
CA MET A 433 9.39 10.50 -15.18
C MET A 433 9.83 11.72 -16.01
N ASP A 434 10.82 11.56 -16.89
CA ASP A 434 11.26 12.64 -17.77
C ASP A 434 10.14 13.06 -18.74
N LEU A 435 9.45 12.10 -19.37
CA LEU A 435 8.33 12.33 -20.27
C LEU A 435 7.10 12.92 -19.55
N ALA A 436 6.86 12.54 -18.29
CA ALA A 436 5.83 13.14 -17.45
C ALA A 436 6.20 14.55 -16.96
N GLY A 437 7.41 15.02 -17.25
CA GLY A 437 7.87 16.38 -16.97
C GLY A 437 8.48 16.60 -15.59
N PHE A 438 8.88 15.54 -14.89
CA PHE A 438 9.57 15.66 -13.60
C PHE A 438 10.94 16.31 -13.75
N LYS A 439 11.23 17.25 -12.86
CA LYS A 439 12.51 17.98 -12.78
C LYS A 439 12.97 18.04 -11.33
N PRO A 440 14.28 18.18 -11.08
CA PRO A 440 14.79 18.48 -9.73
C PRO A 440 14.13 19.74 -9.14
N VAL A 441 13.91 19.72 -7.81
CA VAL A 441 13.42 20.89 -7.04
C VAL A 441 14.60 21.75 -6.65
#